data_a8d76256a8a9019e877ddd336fac27e2
#
_entry.id   a8d76256a8a9019e877ddd336fac27e2
#
_cell.length_a   1.000
_cell.length_b   1.000
_cell.length_c   1.000
_cell.angle_alpha   90.00
_cell.angle_beta   90.00
_cell.angle_gamma   90.00
#
_symmetry.space_group_name_H-M   'P 1'
#
loop_
_entity.id
_entity.type
_entity.pdbx_description
1 polymer ?
#
loop_
_entity_poly.entity_id
_entity_poly.type
_entity_poly.pdbx_seq_one_letter_code
_entity_poly.pdbx_strand_id
1 'polypeptide(L)'
;MTKRKLLLTFPANLVDKPITYHLVKDYDLELNILRARVTPKEEGRLIVELSGNEEKLKSGEEYLRSVGVVIKPLALDIAYYEEKCIHCTVCASVCRSGAITVNRKEMKMVLEKERCIACEQCITICPFKAVEIQF
;
A
#
# COMPACT_ATOMS: atom_id res chain seq x y z
N MET A 1 8.48 16.06 8.45
CA MET A 1 8.70 14.79 7.72
C MET A 1 7.47 14.40 6.95
N THR A 2 7.66 14.04 5.70
CA THR A 2 6.59 13.56 4.84
C THR A 2 6.60 12.04 4.81
N LYS A 3 5.41 11.42 4.86
CA LYS A 3 5.26 9.97 4.76
C LYS A 3 4.56 9.62 3.46
N ARG A 4 5.05 8.61 2.77
CA ARG A 4 4.43 8.08 1.54
C ARG A 4 4.30 6.58 1.62
N LYS A 5 3.14 6.08 1.28
CA LYS A 5 2.88 4.64 1.13
C LYS A 5 2.97 4.29 -0.34
N LEU A 6 3.88 3.40 -0.67
CA LEU A 6 4.18 3.01 -2.04
C LEU A 6 4.08 1.50 -2.21
N LEU A 7 3.56 1.09 -3.36
CA LEU A 7 3.64 -0.28 -3.82
C LEU A 7 4.86 -0.39 -4.75
N LEU A 8 5.83 -1.20 -4.35
CA LEU A 8 7.04 -1.47 -5.13
C LEU A 8 6.92 -2.84 -5.78
N THR A 9 7.13 -2.90 -7.10
CA THR A 9 7.19 -4.16 -7.84
C THR A 9 8.61 -4.36 -8.34
N PHE A 10 9.24 -5.46 -7.92
CA PHE A 10 10.58 -5.83 -8.33
C PHE A 10 10.53 -6.91 -9.41
N PRO A 11 11.21 -6.73 -10.54
CA PRO A 11 11.44 -7.84 -11.48
C PRO A 11 12.18 -8.99 -10.78
N ALA A 12 11.99 -10.21 -11.27
CA ALA A 12 12.61 -11.40 -10.67
C ALA A 12 14.13 -11.31 -10.53
N ASN A 13 14.81 -10.62 -11.45
CA ASN A 13 16.25 -10.39 -11.40
C ASN A 13 16.73 -9.39 -10.34
N LEU A 14 15.83 -8.63 -9.74
CA LEU A 14 16.12 -7.63 -8.70
C LEU A 14 15.76 -8.10 -7.28
N VAL A 15 15.11 -9.25 -7.16
CA VAL A 15 14.66 -9.77 -5.86
C VAL A 15 15.82 -9.97 -4.87
N ASP A 16 16.98 -10.34 -5.36
CA ASP A 16 18.17 -10.59 -4.54
C ASP A 16 18.99 -9.33 -4.21
N LYS A 17 18.64 -8.18 -4.77
CA LYS A 17 19.38 -6.93 -4.51
C LYS A 17 18.89 -6.24 -3.23
N PRO A 18 19.81 -5.71 -2.40
CA PRO A 18 19.48 -5.06 -1.13
C PRO A 18 18.98 -3.62 -1.33
N ILE A 19 17.88 -3.45 -2.03
CA ILE A 19 17.33 -2.14 -2.39
C ILE A 19 16.87 -1.38 -1.15
N THR A 20 16.22 -2.06 -0.20
CA THR A 20 15.77 -1.46 1.05
C THR A 20 16.94 -0.92 1.88
N TYR A 21 18.04 -1.65 1.90
CA TYR A 21 19.25 -1.22 2.57
C TYR A 21 19.81 0.09 2.00
N HIS A 22 19.87 0.22 0.67
CA HIS A 22 20.33 1.44 0.02
C HIS A 22 19.40 2.62 0.27
N LEU A 23 18.10 2.41 0.29
CA LEU A 23 17.15 3.48 0.63
C LEU A 23 17.37 4.03 2.04
N VAL A 24 17.64 3.18 2.99
CA VAL A 24 17.87 3.58 4.38
C VAL A 24 19.24 4.22 4.54
N LYS A 25 20.29 3.60 4.01
CA LYS A 25 21.67 4.02 4.22
C LYS A 25 22.07 5.22 3.37
N ASP A 26 21.82 5.16 2.07
CA ASP A 26 22.32 6.16 1.13
C ASP A 26 21.41 7.38 1.01
N TYR A 27 20.11 7.19 1.20
CA TYR A 27 19.10 8.25 1.06
C TYR A 27 18.53 8.71 2.40
N ASP A 28 18.98 8.11 3.51
CA ASP A 28 18.56 8.47 4.87
C ASP A 28 17.03 8.53 5.02
N LEU A 29 16.35 7.53 4.49
CA LEU A 29 14.91 7.37 4.58
C LEU A 29 14.56 6.35 5.66
N GLU A 30 13.53 6.65 6.45
CA GLU A 30 12.91 5.64 7.31
C GLU A 30 11.98 4.78 6.47
N LEU A 31 12.16 3.47 6.53
CA LEU A 31 11.38 2.52 5.76
C LEU A 31 10.67 1.55 6.70
N ASN A 32 9.36 1.46 6.55
CA ASN A 32 8.55 0.47 7.24
C ASN A 32 7.86 -0.43 6.21
N ILE A 33 8.05 -1.74 6.33
CA ILE A 33 7.42 -2.72 5.45
C ILE A 33 6.04 -3.06 6.02
N LEU A 34 4.99 -2.69 5.30
CA LEU A 34 3.62 -2.98 5.69
C LEU A 34 3.19 -4.37 5.22
N ARG A 35 3.63 -4.75 4.02
CA ARG A 35 3.37 -6.06 3.45
C ARG A 35 4.46 -6.41 2.44
N ALA A 36 4.84 -7.67 2.40
CA ALA A 36 5.85 -8.17 1.47
C ALA A 36 5.42 -9.50 0.87
N ARG A 37 5.64 -9.65 -0.43
CA ARG A 37 5.50 -10.91 -1.14
C ARG A 37 6.70 -11.08 -2.04
N VAL A 38 7.65 -11.89 -1.60
CA VAL A 38 8.92 -12.12 -2.30
C VAL A 38 9.09 -13.62 -2.51
N THR A 39 9.19 -14.02 -3.78
CA THR A 39 9.47 -15.41 -4.16
C THR A 39 10.67 -15.44 -5.12
N PRO A 40 11.55 -16.45 -5.05
CA PRO A 40 12.78 -16.45 -5.82
C PRO A 40 12.61 -16.48 -7.36
N LYS A 41 11.46 -16.90 -7.85
CA LYS A 41 11.22 -17.08 -9.28
C LYS A 41 10.21 -16.13 -9.89
N GLU A 42 9.58 -15.30 -9.07
CA GLU A 42 8.51 -14.40 -9.49
C GLU A 42 8.83 -12.95 -9.12
N GLU A 43 8.03 -12.03 -9.64
CA GLU A 43 8.12 -10.64 -9.24
C GLU A 43 7.88 -10.49 -7.72
N GLY A 44 8.77 -9.77 -7.07
CA GLY A 44 8.58 -9.36 -5.68
C GLY A 44 7.68 -8.12 -5.60
N ARG A 45 6.80 -8.09 -4.62
CA ARG A 45 5.95 -6.92 -4.32
C ARG A 45 6.09 -6.53 -2.86
N LEU A 46 6.31 -5.25 -2.63
CA LEU A 46 6.45 -4.67 -1.30
C LEU A 46 5.51 -3.48 -1.16
N ILE A 47 4.77 -3.45 -0.07
CA ILE A 47 4.07 -2.24 0.35
C ILE A 47 4.86 -1.64 1.49
N VAL A 48 5.39 -0.43 1.26
CA VAL A 48 6.26 0.25 2.20
C VAL A 48 5.74 1.64 2.53
N GLU A 49 6.02 2.09 3.74
CA GLU A 49 5.87 3.47 4.14
C GLU A 49 7.26 4.08 4.24
N LEU A 50 7.53 5.07 3.41
CA LEU A 50 8.77 5.84 3.44
C LEU A 50 8.55 7.16 4.14
N SER A 51 9.43 7.50 5.07
CA SER A 51 9.40 8.76 5.80
C SER A 51 10.72 9.50 5.64
N GLY A 52 10.63 10.78 5.37
CA GLY A 52 11.81 11.64 5.22
C GLY A 52 11.45 13.00 4.67
N ASN A 53 12.46 13.78 4.36
CA ASN A 53 12.27 15.06 3.67
C ASN A 53 11.83 14.79 2.22
N GLU A 54 11.07 15.70 1.65
CA GLU A 54 10.54 15.54 0.30
C GLU A 54 11.64 15.37 -0.76
N GLU A 55 12.76 16.07 -0.61
CA GLU A 55 13.92 15.92 -1.50
C GLU A 55 14.53 14.52 -1.42
N LYS A 56 14.67 13.98 -0.20
CA LYS A 56 15.17 12.61 0.02
C LYS A 56 14.21 11.57 -0.53
N LEU A 57 12.90 11.78 -0.37
CA LEU A 57 11.88 10.89 -0.93
C LEU A 57 11.94 10.86 -2.45
N LYS A 58 12.07 12.02 -3.09
CA LYS A 58 12.22 12.11 -4.55
C LYS A 58 13.49 11.41 -5.04
N SER A 59 14.62 11.65 -4.36
CA SER A 59 15.89 10.99 -4.70
C SER A 59 15.82 9.48 -4.54
N GLY A 60 15.18 8.98 -3.49
CA GLY A 60 14.94 7.55 -3.27
C GLY A 60 14.04 6.94 -4.35
N GLU A 61 12.98 7.62 -4.73
CA GLU A 61 12.08 7.18 -5.82
C GLU A 61 12.82 7.14 -7.17
N GLU A 62 13.64 8.15 -7.47
CA GLU A 62 14.48 8.15 -8.68
C GLU A 62 15.47 7.00 -8.70
N TYR A 63 16.11 6.72 -7.56
CA TYR A 63 16.97 5.56 -7.42
C TYR A 63 16.23 4.26 -7.71
N LEU A 64 15.05 4.06 -7.15
CA LEU A 64 14.22 2.88 -7.39
C LEU A 64 13.88 2.71 -8.87
N ARG A 65 13.50 3.80 -9.54
CA ARG A 65 13.23 3.78 -10.98
C ARG A 65 14.48 3.47 -11.80
N SER A 66 15.63 4.00 -11.40
CA SER A 66 16.90 3.77 -12.10
C SER A 66 17.37 2.32 -12.06
N VAL A 67 17.05 1.59 -10.99
CA VAL A 67 17.38 0.15 -10.88
C VAL A 67 16.32 -0.77 -11.49
N GLY A 68 15.19 -0.22 -11.95
CA GLY A 68 14.14 -0.99 -12.63
C GLY A 68 12.95 -1.38 -11.76
N VAL A 69 12.80 -0.79 -10.58
CA VAL A 69 11.64 -1.02 -9.70
C VAL A 69 10.46 -0.17 -10.18
N VAL A 70 9.29 -0.79 -10.31
CA VAL A 70 8.06 -0.08 -10.62
C VAL A 70 7.44 0.44 -9.33
N ILE A 71 7.17 1.74 -9.29
CA ILE A 71 6.60 2.43 -8.13
C ILE A 71 5.19 2.88 -8.45
N LYS A 72 4.24 2.55 -7.57
CA LYS A 72 2.86 3.05 -7.64
C LYS A 72 2.42 3.55 -6.28
N PRO A 73 1.67 4.66 -6.19
CA PRO A 73 0.97 5.01 -4.96
C PRO A 73 -0.01 3.91 -4.56
N LEU A 74 0.01 3.49 -3.30
CA LEU A 74 -0.85 2.41 -2.83
C LEU A 74 -2.34 2.68 -3.07
N ALA A 75 -2.76 3.92 -2.92
CA ALA A 75 -4.16 4.32 -3.10
C ALA A 75 -4.73 4.01 -4.48
N LEU A 76 -3.89 3.91 -5.51
CA LEU A 76 -4.33 3.62 -6.89
C LEU A 76 -4.68 2.14 -7.10
N ASP A 77 -4.16 1.25 -6.28
CA ASP A 77 -4.40 -0.18 -6.41
C ASP A 77 -5.57 -0.69 -5.54
N ILE A 78 -6.22 0.22 -4.81
CA ILE A 78 -7.40 -0.09 -4.01
C ILE A 78 -8.64 0.28 -4.83
N ALA A 79 -9.48 -0.70 -5.11
CA ALA A 79 -10.75 -0.51 -5.81
C ALA A 79 -11.91 -0.65 -4.84
N TYR A 80 -12.82 0.31 -4.85
CA TYR A 80 -14.08 0.26 -4.12
C TYR A 80 -15.24 0.39 -5.11
N TYR A 81 -16.11 -0.61 -5.10
CA TYR A 81 -17.28 -0.67 -5.97
C TYR A 81 -18.53 -0.32 -5.17
N GLU A 82 -18.93 0.93 -5.24
CA GLU A 82 -20.07 1.45 -4.50
C GLU A 82 -21.40 0.73 -4.87
N GLU A 83 -21.53 0.34 -6.12
CA GLU A 83 -22.69 -0.39 -6.62
C GLU A 83 -22.85 -1.80 -6.03
N LYS A 84 -21.77 -2.40 -5.57
CA LYS A 84 -21.78 -3.71 -4.89
C LYS A 84 -21.95 -3.59 -3.38
N CYS A 85 -21.65 -2.44 -2.83
CA CYS A 85 -21.70 -2.19 -1.39
C CYS A 85 -23.12 -1.93 -0.93
N ILE A 86 -23.55 -2.65 0.11
CA ILE A 86 -24.85 -2.41 0.76
C ILE A 86 -24.71 -1.63 2.08
N HIS A 87 -23.51 -1.14 2.36
CA HIS A 87 -23.22 -0.36 3.59
C HIS A 87 -23.55 -1.12 4.88
N CYS A 88 -23.29 -2.43 4.91
CA CYS A 88 -23.46 -3.24 6.12
C CYS A 88 -22.44 -2.93 7.22
N THR A 89 -21.38 -2.19 6.90
CA THR A 89 -20.35 -1.65 7.79
C THR A 89 -19.47 -2.67 8.52
N VAL A 90 -19.59 -3.95 8.20
CA VAL A 90 -18.78 -4.99 8.84
C VAL A 90 -17.28 -4.81 8.58
N CYS A 91 -16.90 -4.30 7.40
CA CYS A 91 -15.50 -4.01 7.05
C CYS A 91 -14.88 -2.92 7.95
N ALA A 92 -15.66 -1.95 8.40
CA ALA A 92 -15.19 -0.91 9.31
C ALA A 92 -14.72 -1.49 10.65
N SER A 93 -15.35 -2.57 11.12
CA SER A 93 -14.98 -3.22 12.38
C SER A 93 -13.65 -3.95 12.33
N VAL A 94 -13.19 -4.37 11.15
CA VAL A 94 -11.93 -5.12 10.98
C VAL A 94 -10.79 -4.28 10.42
N CYS A 95 -11.04 -3.03 10.01
CA CYS A 95 -10.01 -2.16 9.46
C CYS A 95 -9.08 -1.63 10.56
N ARG A 96 -7.87 -2.18 10.63
CA ARG A 96 -6.89 -1.84 11.66
C ARG A 96 -6.32 -0.43 11.53
N SER A 97 -6.21 0.06 10.30
CA SER A 97 -5.64 1.38 10.02
C SER A 97 -6.63 2.53 10.19
N GLY A 98 -7.91 2.22 10.36
CA GLY A 98 -8.97 3.23 10.38
C GLY A 98 -9.27 3.85 9.02
N ALA A 99 -8.87 3.18 7.93
CA ALA A 99 -9.16 3.63 6.57
C ALA A 99 -10.65 3.54 6.24
N ILE A 100 -11.35 2.58 6.84
CA ILE A 100 -12.79 2.41 6.66
C ILE A 100 -13.50 2.87 7.92
N THR A 101 -14.37 3.85 7.76
CA THR A 101 -15.19 4.42 8.83
C THR A 101 -16.66 4.44 8.42
N VAL A 102 -17.54 4.73 9.35
CA VAL A 102 -18.97 4.81 9.11
C VAL A 102 -19.44 6.24 9.29
N ASN A 103 -20.05 6.81 8.27
CA ASN A 103 -20.79 8.06 8.41
C ASN A 103 -22.13 7.76 9.06
N ARG A 104 -22.26 8.04 10.35
CA ARG A 104 -23.46 7.69 11.13
C ARG A 104 -24.71 8.48 10.73
N LYS A 105 -24.53 9.67 10.16
CA LYS A 105 -25.66 10.48 9.69
C LYS A 105 -26.33 9.85 8.49
N GLU A 106 -25.55 9.35 7.55
CA GLU A 106 -26.03 8.73 6.31
C GLU A 106 -26.06 7.21 6.39
N MET A 107 -25.50 6.63 7.45
CA MET A 107 -25.32 5.19 7.63
C MET A 107 -24.60 4.54 6.43
N LYS A 108 -23.57 5.21 5.96
CA LYS A 108 -22.75 4.76 4.82
C LYS A 108 -21.32 4.52 5.22
N MET A 109 -20.72 3.54 4.56
CA MET A 109 -19.30 3.27 4.69
C MET A 109 -18.48 4.35 3.94
N VAL A 110 -17.40 4.78 4.56
CA VAL A 110 -16.43 5.73 3.95
C VAL A 110 -15.06 5.09 3.93
N LEU A 111 -14.42 5.07 2.77
CA LEU A 111 -13.06 4.55 2.58
C LEU A 111 -12.10 5.69 2.29
N GLU A 112 -11.12 5.88 3.19
CA GLU A 112 -9.98 6.77 2.98
C GLU A 112 -8.78 5.93 2.52
N LYS A 113 -8.55 5.89 1.21
CA LYS A 113 -7.50 5.02 0.60
C LYS A 113 -6.10 5.31 1.12
N GLU A 114 -5.82 6.56 1.47
CA GLU A 114 -4.52 7.00 1.99
C GLU A 114 -4.15 6.37 3.34
N ARG A 115 -5.14 5.96 4.11
CA ARG A 115 -4.94 5.29 5.39
C ARG A 115 -4.79 3.78 5.27
N CYS A 116 -5.12 3.19 4.13
CA CYS A 116 -5.07 1.76 3.93
C CYS A 116 -3.63 1.21 3.99
N ILE A 117 -3.44 0.10 4.67
CA ILE A 117 -2.17 -0.63 4.76
C ILE A 117 -2.18 -1.96 3.99
N ALA A 118 -3.22 -2.18 3.18
CA ALA A 118 -3.39 -3.38 2.36
C ALA A 118 -3.36 -4.70 3.13
N CYS A 119 -3.92 -4.74 4.34
CA CYS A 119 -4.00 -5.95 5.15
C CYS A 119 -5.02 -6.99 4.64
N GLU A 120 -5.89 -6.60 3.70
CA GLU A 120 -6.91 -7.44 3.03
C GLU A 120 -8.03 -7.98 3.94
N GLN A 121 -8.12 -7.56 5.19
CA GLN A 121 -9.17 -8.01 6.10
C GLN A 121 -10.58 -7.67 5.59
N CYS A 122 -10.77 -6.46 5.06
CA CYS A 122 -12.04 -6.01 4.50
C CYS A 122 -12.45 -6.82 3.26
N ILE A 123 -11.48 -7.25 2.46
CA ILE A 123 -11.74 -8.06 1.25
C ILE A 123 -12.27 -9.43 1.62
N THR A 124 -11.64 -10.06 2.62
CA THR A 124 -12.04 -11.39 3.09
C THR A 124 -13.42 -11.39 3.73
N ILE A 125 -13.76 -10.33 4.49
CA ILE A 125 -15.01 -10.28 5.24
C ILE A 125 -16.20 -9.80 4.40
N CYS A 126 -15.97 -9.05 3.32
CA CYS A 126 -17.04 -8.50 2.49
C CYS A 126 -17.68 -9.60 1.63
N PRO A 127 -18.95 -9.97 1.87
CA PRO A 127 -19.60 -11.01 1.07
C PRO A 127 -19.97 -10.55 -0.34
N PHE A 128 -20.01 -9.23 -0.57
CA PHE A 128 -20.37 -8.62 -1.86
C PHE A 128 -19.19 -8.29 -2.73
N LYS A 129 -17.96 -8.48 -2.24
CA LYS A 129 -16.71 -8.16 -2.94
C LYS A 129 -16.68 -6.73 -3.46
N ALA A 130 -17.13 -5.79 -2.63
CA ALA A 130 -17.16 -4.38 -2.95
C ALA A 130 -15.79 -3.70 -2.87
N VAL A 131 -14.83 -4.32 -2.21
CA VAL A 131 -13.45 -3.82 -2.09
C VAL A 131 -12.49 -4.86 -2.66
N GLU A 132 -11.58 -4.41 -3.50
CA GLU A 132 -10.51 -5.23 -4.07
C GLU A 132 -9.18 -4.49 -3.98
N ILE A 133 -8.09 -5.25 -3.94
CA ILE A 133 -6.74 -4.72 -4.01
C ILE A 133 -5.93 -5.55 -4.99
N GLN A 134 -5.20 -4.89 -5.87
CA GLN A 134 -4.34 -5.56 -6.84
C GLN A 134 -2.93 -5.71 -6.26
N PHE A 135 -2.73 -6.81 -5.56
CA PHE A 135 -1.44 -7.09 -4.95
C PHE A 135 -0.87 -8.44 -5.40
#